data_3ba24ade44a0fdc05abbb600e6c67525
#
_entry.id   3ba24ade44a0fdc05abbb600e6c67525
#
_cell.length_a   1.000
_cell.length_b   1.000
_cell.length_c   1.000
_cell.angle_alpha   90.00
_cell.angle_beta   90.00
_cell.angle_gamma   90.00
#
_symmetry.space_group_name_H-M   'P 1'
#
loop_
_entity.id
_entity.type
_entity.pdbx_description
1 polymer ?
#
loop_
_entity_poly.entity_id
_entity_poly.type
_entity_poly.pdbx_seq_one_letter_code
_entity_poly.pdbx_strand_id
1 'polypeptide(L)'
;MFKNSIFYTFEKLSPKFISVLLLPILLRLIKPELWAEITLLLALQLLISYFLTQGDERSILKFTTEDTGLYKSLTSLLRISTLVLLIFEIIGYIFETLPFSLTYGLPFRFMFISTVIISINKLFLAKLRTLEKSTEIFKSSFVESLFINSIQLMFVAITVEIDGYDSRVIVTAYFFVQLLGNLLKLIYFAKSIRFKPKLVIKYLFSKKPYEFLQFSNVSFLILISNYFVNWQDKFFVEIIFGLKALGVYSVTTRISNLGLIFISSILIAAYSKYWPKNIKENTNLKVNEITGDILLISSYSMSSLMLIVISVGQYVFPKSYSSSIDMIGWATLLVFLQTVVLIFSIDLGRLNKLRIIYLFNLATIALQIILYSFYKFESLEEIFILQILTLSIFILVFFWKTVFVFKKEFTLALFILASSVGLTELYLSNNFQILQLIAFLMSLFYISNLLQKWIKLDSD
;
A
#
# COMPACT_ATOMS: atom_id res chain seq x y z
N MET A 1 -4.15 -4.18 -25.69
CA MET A 1 -3.45 -4.50 -24.44
C MET A 1 -2.96 -3.26 -23.69
N PHE A 2 -2.22 -2.35 -24.33
CA PHE A 2 -1.69 -1.12 -23.72
C PHE A 2 -2.76 -0.27 -23.01
N LYS A 3 -3.93 -0.07 -23.64
CA LYS A 3 -5.05 0.67 -23.05
C LYS A 3 -5.51 0.09 -21.71
N ASN A 4 -5.60 -1.23 -21.58
CA ASN A 4 -5.98 -1.89 -20.33
C ASN A 4 -4.92 -1.70 -19.25
N SER A 5 -3.64 -1.79 -19.59
CA SER A 5 -2.53 -1.55 -18.65
C SER A 5 -2.55 -0.13 -18.09
N ILE A 6 -2.80 0.88 -18.94
CA ILE A 6 -2.96 2.27 -18.53
C ILE A 6 -4.12 2.41 -17.52
N PHE A 7 -5.28 1.84 -17.81
CA PHE A 7 -6.43 1.92 -16.90
C PHE A 7 -6.16 1.23 -15.55
N TYR A 8 -5.46 0.09 -15.52
CA TYR A 8 -5.05 -0.55 -14.27
C TYR A 8 -4.04 0.27 -13.48
N THR A 9 -3.14 0.98 -14.17
CA THR A 9 -2.21 1.91 -13.53
C THR A 9 -2.97 3.08 -12.89
N PHE A 10 -3.85 3.72 -13.62
CA PHE A 10 -4.65 4.83 -13.11
C PHE A 10 -5.65 4.39 -12.02
N GLU A 11 -6.19 3.17 -12.09
CA GLU A 11 -7.06 2.60 -11.03
C GLU A 11 -6.36 2.61 -9.67
N LYS A 12 -5.08 2.24 -9.64
CA LYS A 12 -4.32 2.20 -8.38
C LYS A 12 -3.78 3.56 -7.96
N LEU A 13 -3.35 4.35 -8.95
CA LEU A 13 -2.67 5.63 -8.70
C LEU A 13 -3.66 6.72 -8.28
N SER A 14 -4.79 6.86 -9.00
CA SER A 14 -5.72 7.97 -8.80
C SER A 14 -6.28 8.05 -7.36
N PRO A 15 -6.73 6.97 -6.70
CA PRO A 15 -7.23 7.05 -5.33
C PRO A 15 -6.18 7.56 -4.35
N LYS A 16 -4.95 7.09 -4.49
CA LYS A 16 -3.85 7.45 -3.61
C LYS A 16 -3.36 8.87 -3.86
N PHE A 17 -3.28 9.25 -5.12
CA PHE A 17 -2.90 10.60 -5.50
C PHE A 17 -3.89 11.64 -4.98
N ILE A 18 -5.20 11.42 -5.16
CA ILE A 18 -6.26 12.29 -4.63
C ILE A 18 -6.16 12.36 -3.10
N SER A 19 -6.00 11.22 -2.43
CA SER A 19 -5.87 11.16 -0.98
C SER A 19 -4.67 11.96 -0.46
N VAL A 20 -3.53 11.99 -1.17
CA VAL A 20 -2.36 12.76 -0.76
C VAL A 20 -2.51 14.24 -1.11
N LEU A 21 -3.15 14.59 -2.24
CA LEU A 21 -3.45 15.99 -2.57
C LEU A 21 -4.35 16.64 -1.52
N LEU A 22 -5.33 15.90 -0.98
CA LEU A 22 -6.24 16.40 0.06
C LEU A 22 -5.68 16.28 1.48
N LEU A 23 -4.58 15.52 1.66
CA LEU A 23 -3.97 15.30 2.97
C LEU A 23 -3.61 16.59 3.71
N PRO A 24 -2.97 17.61 3.10
CA PRO A 24 -2.63 18.84 3.81
C PRO A 24 -3.85 19.58 4.36
N ILE A 25 -4.97 19.56 3.64
CA ILE A 25 -6.22 20.18 4.08
C ILE A 25 -6.77 19.41 5.28
N LEU A 26 -6.78 18.08 5.20
CA LEU A 26 -7.22 17.23 6.29
C LEU A 26 -6.35 17.41 7.55
N LEU A 27 -5.02 17.50 7.41
CA LEU A 27 -4.10 17.71 8.52
C LEU A 27 -4.19 19.09 9.18
N ARG A 28 -4.80 20.08 8.53
CA ARG A 28 -5.15 21.36 9.17
C ARG A 28 -6.35 21.25 10.10
N LEU A 29 -7.22 20.28 9.87
CA LEU A 29 -8.43 20.05 10.62
C LEU A 29 -8.21 19.14 11.84
N ILE A 30 -7.20 18.24 11.77
CA ILE A 30 -6.99 17.23 12.80
C ILE A 30 -5.57 17.30 13.39
N LYS A 31 -5.49 17.02 14.71
CA LYS A 31 -4.21 16.96 15.42
C LYS A 31 -3.44 15.68 15.11
N PRO A 32 -2.10 15.67 15.29
CA PRO A 32 -1.28 14.47 15.06
C PRO A 32 -1.75 13.23 15.83
N GLU A 33 -2.19 13.40 17.06
CA GLU A 33 -2.67 12.29 17.91
C GLU A 33 -3.89 11.61 17.28
N LEU A 34 -4.86 12.40 16.81
CA LEU A 34 -6.06 11.87 16.16
C LEU A 34 -5.74 11.20 14.81
N TRP A 35 -4.79 11.77 14.06
CA TRP A 35 -4.31 11.13 12.84
C TRP A 35 -3.63 9.78 13.12
N ALA A 36 -2.90 9.68 14.25
CA ALA A 36 -2.32 8.42 14.71
C ALA A 36 -3.39 7.35 14.97
N GLU A 37 -4.44 7.71 15.70
CA GLU A 37 -5.57 6.81 15.98
C GLU A 37 -6.23 6.28 14.70
N ILE A 38 -6.52 7.18 13.74
CA ILE A 38 -7.04 6.79 12.43
C ILE A 38 -6.06 5.84 11.73
N THR A 39 -4.75 6.10 11.80
CA THR A 39 -3.73 5.26 11.18
C THR A 39 -3.67 3.86 11.79
N LEU A 40 -3.75 3.73 13.10
CA LEU A 40 -3.80 2.43 13.78
C LEU A 40 -5.06 1.63 13.41
N LEU A 41 -6.21 2.29 13.36
CA LEU A 41 -7.45 1.63 12.92
C LEU A 41 -7.39 1.21 11.44
N LEU A 42 -6.76 2.01 10.57
CA LEU A 42 -6.50 1.62 9.17
C LEU A 42 -5.53 0.42 9.07
N ALA A 43 -4.52 0.36 9.96
CA ALA A 43 -3.64 -0.81 10.04
C ALA A 43 -4.41 -2.06 10.43
N LEU A 44 -5.23 -1.98 11.47
CA LEU A 44 -6.10 -3.07 11.92
C LEU A 44 -7.11 -3.47 10.84
N GLN A 45 -7.71 -2.51 10.14
CA GLN A 45 -8.60 -2.73 9.02
C GLN A 45 -7.94 -3.57 7.91
N LEU A 46 -6.71 -3.25 7.55
CA LEU A 46 -5.96 -3.97 6.54
C LEU A 46 -5.64 -5.40 6.99
N LEU A 47 -5.24 -5.59 8.24
CA LEU A 47 -4.97 -6.90 8.83
C LEU A 47 -6.22 -7.79 8.79
N ILE A 48 -7.35 -7.28 9.31
CA ILE A 48 -8.63 -8.00 9.29
C ILE A 48 -9.02 -8.35 7.84
N SER A 49 -8.83 -7.42 6.90
CA SER A 49 -9.14 -7.68 5.49
C SER A 49 -8.33 -8.83 4.91
N TYR A 50 -7.06 -9.01 5.30
CA TYR A 50 -6.26 -10.17 4.87
C TYR A 50 -6.76 -11.48 5.47
N PHE A 51 -7.18 -11.49 6.73
CA PHE A 51 -7.81 -12.65 7.35
C PHE A 51 -9.14 -13.01 6.68
N LEU A 52 -9.94 -12.02 6.30
CA LEU A 52 -11.22 -12.25 5.63
C LEU A 52 -11.05 -12.80 4.21
N THR A 53 -10.09 -12.27 3.44
CA THR A 53 -9.86 -12.70 2.06
C THR A 53 -9.02 -13.97 1.95
N GLN A 54 -8.19 -14.27 2.94
CA GLN A 54 -7.29 -15.44 2.97
C GLN A 54 -6.48 -15.65 1.69
N GLY A 55 -6.13 -14.60 0.97
CA GLY A 55 -5.42 -14.69 -0.31
C GLY A 55 -6.28 -15.16 -1.50
N ASP A 56 -7.59 -15.34 -1.32
CA ASP A 56 -8.53 -15.79 -2.34
C ASP A 56 -8.54 -14.90 -3.58
N GLU A 57 -8.30 -13.59 -3.42
CA GLU A 57 -8.20 -12.65 -4.54
C GLU A 57 -7.16 -13.07 -5.58
N ARG A 58 -6.00 -13.59 -5.13
CA ARG A 58 -4.94 -14.10 -6.01
C ARG A 58 -5.31 -15.45 -6.64
N SER A 59 -5.99 -16.30 -5.88
CA SER A 59 -6.50 -17.57 -6.38
C SER A 59 -7.57 -17.37 -7.44
N ILE A 60 -8.47 -16.41 -7.27
CA ILE A 60 -9.45 -16.01 -8.28
C ILE A 60 -8.74 -15.57 -9.56
N LEU A 61 -7.69 -14.79 -9.50
CA LEU A 61 -6.94 -14.37 -10.68
C LEU A 61 -6.26 -15.52 -11.41
N LYS A 62 -5.80 -16.54 -10.67
CA LYS A 62 -5.06 -17.68 -11.25
C LYS A 62 -5.95 -18.77 -11.82
N PHE A 63 -7.05 -19.11 -11.14
CA PHE A 63 -7.81 -20.35 -11.40
C PHE A 63 -9.21 -20.14 -11.99
N THR A 64 -9.68 -18.91 -12.18
CA THR A 64 -11.07 -18.71 -12.55
C THR A 64 -11.31 -18.54 -14.04
N THR A 65 -11.55 -19.63 -14.69
CA THR A 65 -12.45 -19.67 -15.84
C THR A 65 -13.94 -19.76 -15.41
N GLU A 66 -14.23 -20.21 -14.19
CA GLU A 66 -15.59 -20.45 -13.68
C GLU A 66 -16.00 -19.48 -12.56
N ASP A 67 -17.29 -19.10 -12.50
CA ASP A 67 -17.85 -18.25 -11.45
C ASP A 67 -17.86 -18.90 -10.06
N THR A 68 -17.72 -20.23 -10.00
CA THR A 68 -17.78 -21.02 -8.77
C THR A 68 -16.75 -20.60 -7.73
N GLY A 69 -15.52 -20.23 -8.15
CA GLY A 69 -14.45 -19.78 -7.27
C GLY A 69 -14.82 -18.51 -6.50
N LEU A 70 -15.39 -17.52 -7.18
CA LEU A 70 -15.84 -16.27 -6.55
C LEU A 70 -16.90 -16.52 -5.46
N TYR A 71 -17.95 -17.30 -5.79
CA TYR A 71 -19.04 -17.56 -4.83
C TYR A 71 -18.59 -18.35 -3.62
N LYS A 72 -17.69 -19.34 -3.79
CA LYS A 72 -17.09 -20.09 -2.68
C LYS A 72 -16.20 -19.21 -1.80
N SER A 73 -15.46 -18.27 -2.38
CA SER A 73 -14.66 -17.28 -1.64
C SER A 73 -15.54 -16.31 -0.85
N LEU A 74 -16.63 -15.83 -1.44
CA LEU A 74 -17.61 -14.97 -0.76
C LEU A 74 -18.26 -15.66 0.44
N THR A 75 -18.65 -16.92 0.28
CA THR A 75 -19.25 -17.67 1.41
C THR A 75 -18.25 -17.94 2.53
N SER A 76 -16.99 -18.23 2.19
CA SER A 76 -15.91 -18.33 3.18
C SER A 76 -15.70 -17.02 3.93
N LEU A 77 -15.64 -15.91 3.19
CA LEU A 77 -15.48 -14.56 3.77
C LEU A 77 -16.62 -14.23 4.74
N LEU A 78 -17.88 -14.47 4.34
CA LEU A 78 -19.03 -14.20 5.21
C LEU A 78 -19.00 -15.02 6.50
N ARG A 79 -18.64 -16.32 6.44
CA ARG A 79 -18.50 -17.15 7.64
C ARG A 79 -17.41 -16.63 8.57
N ILE A 80 -16.23 -16.31 8.02
CA ILE A 80 -15.11 -15.81 8.81
C ILE A 80 -15.45 -14.45 9.40
N SER A 81 -16.10 -13.56 8.64
CA SER A 81 -16.51 -12.25 9.16
C SER A 81 -17.49 -12.37 10.33
N THR A 82 -18.46 -13.30 10.25
CA THR A 82 -19.37 -13.56 11.36
C THR A 82 -18.62 -14.08 12.59
N LEU A 83 -17.70 -15.03 12.39
CA LEU A 83 -16.89 -15.59 13.49
C LEU A 83 -15.98 -14.54 14.13
N VAL A 84 -15.31 -13.73 13.34
CA VAL A 84 -14.45 -12.63 13.82
C VAL A 84 -15.26 -11.60 14.58
N LEU A 85 -16.45 -11.24 14.09
CA LEU A 85 -17.35 -10.31 14.77
C LEU A 85 -17.80 -10.88 16.13
N LEU A 86 -18.19 -12.15 16.18
CA LEU A 86 -18.55 -12.83 17.42
C LEU A 86 -17.38 -12.84 18.43
N ILE A 87 -16.16 -13.11 17.99
CA ILE A 87 -14.98 -13.09 18.84
C ILE A 87 -14.75 -11.68 19.39
N PHE A 88 -14.85 -10.64 18.57
CA PHE A 88 -14.70 -9.26 19.05
C PHE A 88 -15.79 -8.83 20.03
N GLU A 89 -17.05 -9.20 19.79
CA GLU A 89 -18.14 -8.92 20.73
C GLU A 89 -17.97 -9.67 22.07
N ILE A 90 -17.53 -10.95 22.02
CA ILE A 90 -17.23 -11.73 23.23
C ILE A 90 -16.04 -11.13 23.99
N ILE A 91 -14.96 -10.79 23.29
CA ILE A 91 -13.81 -10.14 23.92
C ILE A 91 -14.22 -8.79 24.51
N GLY A 92 -14.98 -7.98 23.78
CA GLY A 92 -15.50 -6.71 24.28
C GLY A 92 -16.39 -6.87 25.52
N TYR A 93 -17.20 -7.93 25.59
CA TYR A 93 -18.03 -8.24 26.75
C TYR A 93 -17.22 -8.72 27.95
N ILE A 94 -16.23 -9.61 27.74
CA ILE A 94 -15.39 -10.17 28.81
C ILE A 94 -14.43 -9.11 29.39
N PHE A 95 -13.92 -8.24 28.53
CA PHE A 95 -12.92 -7.24 28.89
C PHE A 95 -13.50 -5.83 28.84
N GLU A 96 -14.64 -5.58 29.48
CA GLU A 96 -15.21 -4.24 29.64
C GLU A 96 -14.20 -3.22 30.21
N THR A 97 -13.14 -3.70 30.85
CA THR A 97 -12.05 -2.92 31.42
C THR A 97 -10.88 -2.62 30.50
N LEU A 98 -10.82 -3.22 29.29
CA LEU A 98 -9.77 -2.90 28.34
C LEU A 98 -10.03 -1.54 27.68
N PRO A 99 -9.08 -0.60 27.76
CA PRO A 99 -9.24 0.76 27.21
C PRO A 99 -9.60 0.80 25.71
N PHE A 100 -9.32 -0.27 24.97
CA PHE A 100 -9.61 -0.39 23.54
C PHE A 100 -11.11 -0.54 23.23
N SER A 101 -11.88 -1.28 24.04
CA SER A 101 -13.29 -1.59 23.73
C SER A 101 -14.24 -0.43 24.06
N LEU A 102 -13.94 0.32 25.12
CA LEU A 102 -14.78 1.42 25.58
C LEU A 102 -14.57 2.72 24.82
N THR A 103 -13.34 2.97 24.34
CA THR A 103 -12.99 4.20 23.64
C THR A 103 -13.47 4.19 22.18
N TYR A 104 -13.53 3.02 21.53
CA TYR A 104 -13.78 2.90 20.09
C TYR A 104 -15.00 2.07 19.69
N GLY A 105 -16.00 1.88 20.57
CA GLY A 105 -17.15 1.02 20.28
C GLY A 105 -17.82 1.30 18.93
N LEU A 106 -18.22 2.53 18.65
CA LEU A 106 -18.90 2.91 17.40
C LEU A 106 -17.94 3.04 16.21
N PRO A 107 -16.79 3.76 16.33
CA PRO A 107 -15.79 3.82 15.26
C PRO A 107 -15.32 2.44 14.81
N PHE A 108 -15.06 1.54 15.75
CA PHE A 108 -14.62 0.18 15.48
C PHE A 108 -15.68 -0.61 14.69
N ARG A 109 -16.96 -0.51 15.04
CA ARG A 109 -18.05 -1.18 14.31
C ARG A 109 -18.15 -0.70 12.86
N PHE A 110 -18.09 0.61 12.60
CA PHE A 110 -18.06 1.14 11.24
C PHE A 110 -16.82 0.71 10.49
N MET A 111 -15.65 0.73 11.12
CA MET A 111 -14.40 0.23 10.54
C MET A 111 -14.54 -1.26 10.17
N PHE A 112 -15.08 -2.10 11.06
CA PHE A 112 -15.23 -3.54 10.79
C PHE A 112 -16.20 -3.81 9.64
N ILE A 113 -17.38 -3.20 9.63
CA ILE A 113 -18.35 -3.35 8.54
C ILE A 113 -17.75 -2.87 7.21
N SER A 114 -17.06 -1.72 7.22
CA SER A 114 -16.32 -1.23 6.07
C SER A 114 -15.28 -2.24 5.59
N THR A 115 -14.57 -2.92 6.52
CA THR A 115 -13.57 -3.94 6.19
C THR A 115 -14.18 -5.15 5.49
N VAL A 116 -15.34 -5.61 5.94
CA VAL A 116 -16.06 -6.71 5.26
C VAL A 116 -16.39 -6.32 3.82
N ILE A 117 -16.92 -5.11 3.61
CA ILE A 117 -17.28 -4.61 2.28
C ILE A 117 -16.04 -4.42 1.41
N ILE A 118 -14.96 -3.86 1.94
CA ILE A 118 -13.67 -3.74 1.24
C ILE A 118 -13.17 -5.13 0.80
N SER A 119 -13.30 -6.12 1.66
CA SER A 119 -12.86 -7.49 1.36
C SER A 119 -13.69 -8.12 0.25
N ILE A 120 -15.02 -7.90 0.24
CA ILE A 120 -15.89 -8.32 -0.86
C ILE A 120 -15.52 -7.58 -2.15
N ASN A 121 -15.28 -6.26 -2.08
CA ASN A 121 -14.85 -5.46 -3.22
C ASN A 121 -13.52 -5.97 -3.83
N LYS A 122 -12.57 -6.43 -3.02
CA LYS A 122 -11.32 -7.05 -3.51
C LYS A 122 -11.60 -8.34 -4.31
N LEU A 123 -12.51 -9.19 -3.86
CA LEU A 123 -12.89 -10.41 -4.59
C LEU A 123 -13.59 -10.06 -5.91
N PHE A 124 -14.49 -9.07 -5.91
CA PHE A 124 -15.16 -8.61 -7.12
C PHE A 124 -14.19 -7.95 -8.09
N LEU A 125 -13.24 -7.17 -7.59
CA LEU A 125 -12.18 -6.59 -8.38
C LEU A 125 -11.31 -7.65 -9.05
N ALA A 126 -10.93 -8.71 -8.31
CA ALA A 126 -10.21 -9.85 -8.88
C ALA A 126 -11.01 -10.48 -10.04
N LYS A 127 -12.33 -10.68 -9.87
CA LYS A 127 -13.18 -11.20 -10.95
C LYS A 127 -13.31 -10.25 -12.14
N LEU A 128 -13.45 -8.94 -11.91
CA LEU A 128 -13.49 -7.94 -12.99
C LEU A 128 -12.18 -7.91 -13.80
N ARG A 129 -11.05 -8.13 -13.15
CA ARG A 129 -9.75 -8.26 -13.82
C ARG A 129 -9.69 -9.51 -14.69
N THR A 130 -10.22 -10.65 -14.25
CA THR A 130 -10.32 -11.85 -15.11
C THR A 130 -11.25 -11.64 -16.31
N LEU A 131 -12.23 -10.74 -16.20
CA LEU A 131 -13.13 -10.36 -17.30
C LEU A 131 -12.59 -9.21 -18.17
N GLU A 132 -11.36 -8.76 -17.91
CA GLU A 132 -10.68 -7.65 -18.61
C GLU A 132 -11.47 -6.31 -18.64
N LYS A 133 -12.32 -6.06 -17.62
CA LYS A 133 -13.15 -4.86 -17.52
C LYS A 133 -12.39 -3.67 -16.90
N SER A 134 -11.23 -3.34 -17.45
CA SER A 134 -10.32 -2.32 -16.92
C SER A 134 -10.94 -0.91 -16.82
N THR A 135 -11.74 -0.53 -17.80
CA THR A 135 -12.41 0.80 -17.84
C THR A 135 -13.43 0.94 -16.71
N GLU A 136 -14.21 -0.13 -16.42
CA GLU A 136 -15.21 -0.12 -15.35
C GLU A 136 -14.51 -0.06 -13.98
N ILE A 137 -13.42 -0.78 -13.83
CA ILE A 137 -12.59 -0.78 -12.62
C ILE A 137 -12.03 0.63 -12.37
N PHE A 138 -11.45 1.26 -13.40
CA PHE A 138 -10.92 2.62 -13.28
C PHE A 138 -12.01 3.63 -12.90
N LYS A 139 -13.13 3.65 -13.64
CA LYS A 139 -14.23 4.58 -13.36
C LYS A 139 -14.73 4.47 -11.93
N SER A 140 -14.97 3.24 -11.45
CA SER A 140 -15.47 3.04 -10.09
C SER A 140 -14.46 3.48 -9.03
N SER A 141 -13.18 3.16 -9.21
CA SER A 141 -12.13 3.52 -8.25
C SER A 141 -11.85 5.01 -8.22
N PHE A 142 -11.94 5.69 -9.37
CA PHE A 142 -11.78 7.13 -9.46
C PHE A 142 -12.95 7.88 -8.79
N VAL A 143 -14.19 7.52 -9.14
CA VAL A 143 -15.40 8.13 -8.56
C VAL A 143 -15.46 7.88 -7.05
N GLU A 144 -15.22 6.64 -6.62
CA GLU A 144 -15.14 6.28 -5.20
C GLU A 144 -14.13 7.15 -4.46
N SER A 145 -12.93 7.29 -5.03
CA SER A 145 -11.86 8.03 -4.39
C SER A 145 -12.19 9.51 -4.25
N LEU A 146 -12.71 10.13 -5.30
CA LEU A 146 -13.19 11.52 -5.22
C LEU A 146 -14.29 11.66 -4.17
N PHE A 147 -15.29 10.77 -4.22
CA PHE A 147 -16.42 10.80 -3.29
C PHE A 147 -15.94 10.60 -1.84
N ILE A 148 -15.19 9.53 -1.57
CA ILE A 148 -14.73 9.23 -0.20
C ILE A 148 -13.87 10.38 0.34
N ASN A 149 -12.83 10.79 -0.40
CA ASN A 149 -11.90 11.79 0.14
C ASN A 149 -12.54 13.18 0.28
N SER A 150 -13.40 13.59 -0.66
CA SER A 150 -14.08 14.89 -0.57
C SER A 150 -15.12 14.90 0.56
N ILE A 151 -15.89 13.84 0.70
CA ILE A 151 -16.91 13.75 1.75
C ILE A 151 -16.26 13.54 3.11
N GLN A 152 -15.18 12.75 3.21
CA GLN A 152 -14.41 12.64 4.46
C GLN A 152 -13.92 13.99 4.92
N LEU A 153 -13.35 14.79 4.02
CA LEU A 153 -12.90 16.13 4.33
C LEU A 153 -14.05 17.01 4.83
N MET A 154 -15.18 16.99 4.12
CA MET A 154 -16.36 17.77 4.48
C MET A 154 -16.92 17.35 5.84
N PHE A 155 -17.09 16.04 6.09
CA PHE A 155 -17.61 15.54 7.36
C PHE A 155 -16.65 15.82 8.51
N VAL A 156 -15.34 15.66 8.33
CA VAL A 156 -14.35 16.01 9.34
C VAL A 156 -14.40 17.52 9.63
N ALA A 157 -14.51 18.37 8.61
CA ALA A 157 -14.62 19.82 8.80
C ALA A 157 -15.88 20.19 9.61
N ILE A 158 -17.03 19.61 9.25
CA ILE A 158 -18.30 19.85 9.97
C ILE A 158 -18.24 19.37 11.41
N THR A 159 -17.69 18.17 11.66
CA THR A 159 -17.60 17.64 13.04
C THR A 159 -16.63 18.44 13.91
N VAL A 160 -15.53 18.92 13.34
CA VAL A 160 -14.58 19.81 14.05
C VAL A 160 -15.25 21.14 14.43
N GLU A 161 -16.11 21.67 13.56
CA GLU A 161 -16.82 22.94 13.78
C GLU A 161 -17.94 22.81 14.81
N ILE A 162 -18.72 21.71 14.78
CA ILE A 162 -19.89 21.50 15.64
C ILE A 162 -19.49 21.00 17.02
N ASP A 163 -18.69 19.91 17.08
CA ASP A 163 -18.37 19.18 18.32
C ASP A 163 -17.00 19.55 18.91
N GLY A 164 -16.32 20.52 18.29
CA GLY A 164 -14.95 20.83 18.64
C GLY A 164 -14.00 19.69 18.24
N TYR A 165 -13.13 19.28 19.15
CA TYR A 165 -12.13 18.24 18.86
C TYR A 165 -12.45 16.88 19.52
N ASP A 166 -13.74 16.49 19.60
CA ASP A 166 -14.06 15.14 20.09
C ASP A 166 -13.52 14.10 19.10
N SER A 167 -12.48 13.40 19.54
CA SER A 167 -11.77 12.39 18.73
C SER A 167 -12.71 11.28 18.25
N ARG A 168 -13.65 10.85 19.11
CA ARG A 168 -14.57 9.74 18.80
C ARG A 168 -15.51 10.08 17.65
N VAL A 169 -16.05 11.28 17.64
CA VAL A 169 -17.00 11.72 16.60
C VAL A 169 -16.28 11.84 15.26
N ILE A 170 -15.07 12.42 15.25
CA ILE A 170 -14.27 12.59 14.03
C ILE A 170 -13.84 11.24 13.45
N VAL A 171 -13.36 10.31 14.29
CA VAL A 171 -12.97 8.96 13.83
C VAL A 171 -14.19 8.19 13.32
N THR A 172 -15.35 8.32 14.00
CA THR A 172 -16.61 7.71 13.56
C THR A 172 -17.02 8.24 12.20
N ALA A 173 -17.01 9.55 12.01
CA ALA A 173 -17.34 10.21 10.75
C ALA A 173 -16.41 9.74 9.61
N TYR A 174 -15.12 9.62 9.88
CA TYR A 174 -14.13 9.13 8.92
C TYR A 174 -14.48 7.72 8.40
N PHE A 175 -14.74 6.76 9.30
CA PHE A 175 -15.06 5.38 8.92
C PHE A 175 -16.48 5.23 8.37
N PHE A 176 -17.43 6.05 8.81
CA PHE A 176 -18.78 6.07 8.24
C PHE A 176 -18.78 6.47 6.76
N VAL A 177 -18.07 7.54 6.41
CA VAL A 177 -17.94 7.95 5.00
C VAL A 177 -17.22 6.90 4.17
N GLN A 178 -16.16 6.29 4.73
CA GLN A 178 -15.47 5.18 4.08
C GLN A 178 -16.42 4.00 3.82
N LEU A 179 -17.29 3.68 4.76
CA LEU A 179 -18.32 2.65 4.62
C LEU A 179 -19.27 2.95 3.46
N LEU A 180 -19.79 4.18 3.39
CA LEU A 180 -20.71 4.59 2.30
C LEU A 180 -20.05 4.49 0.93
N GLY A 181 -18.82 4.99 0.78
CA GLY A 181 -18.10 4.92 -0.48
C GLY A 181 -17.82 3.48 -0.92
N ASN A 182 -17.43 2.61 0.02
CA ASN A 182 -17.23 1.18 -0.28
C ASN A 182 -18.54 0.45 -0.62
N LEU A 183 -19.67 0.84 -0.05
CA LEU A 183 -21.00 0.33 -0.43
C LEU A 183 -21.37 0.72 -1.86
N LEU A 184 -21.15 1.97 -2.25
CA LEU A 184 -21.39 2.42 -3.62
C LEU A 184 -20.56 1.63 -4.62
N LYS A 185 -19.28 1.39 -4.31
CA LYS A 185 -18.40 0.56 -5.11
C LYS A 185 -18.88 -0.89 -5.21
N LEU A 186 -19.32 -1.45 -4.09
CA LEU A 186 -19.87 -2.81 -4.06
C LEU A 186 -21.07 -2.96 -5.00
N ILE A 187 -22.02 -2.02 -4.94
CA ILE A 187 -23.20 -2.01 -5.81
C ILE A 187 -22.79 -1.94 -7.28
N TYR A 188 -21.84 -1.05 -7.61
CA TYR A 188 -21.34 -0.89 -8.97
C TYR A 188 -20.66 -2.17 -9.48
N PHE A 189 -19.77 -2.78 -8.68
CA PHE A 189 -19.08 -4.01 -9.03
C PHE A 189 -20.05 -5.19 -9.17
N ALA A 190 -21.00 -5.35 -8.24
CA ALA A 190 -22.02 -6.38 -8.30
C ALA A 190 -22.84 -6.31 -9.61
N LYS A 191 -23.21 -5.09 -10.02
CA LYS A 191 -23.88 -4.85 -11.31
C LYS A 191 -22.99 -5.22 -12.49
N SER A 192 -21.71 -4.84 -12.45
CA SER A 192 -20.75 -5.05 -13.55
C SER A 192 -20.43 -6.53 -13.77
N ILE A 193 -20.38 -7.36 -12.72
CA ILE A 193 -20.17 -8.82 -12.83
C ILE A 193 -21.47 -9.61 -13.02
N ARG A 194 -22.63 -8.95 -13.04
CA ARG A 194 -23.97 -9.58 -13.05
C ARG A 194 -24.12 -10.56 -11.88
N PHE A 195 -23.83 -10.08 -10.67
CA PHE A 195 -23.80 -10.89 -9.46
C PHE A 195 -25.16 -11.55 -9.17
N LYS A 196 -25.14 -12.84 -8.83
CA LYS A 196 -26.32 -13.64 -8.51
C LYS A 196 -26.31 -14.05 -7.02
N PRO A 197 -26.98 -13.30 -6.11
CA PRO A 197 -26.89 -13.58 -4.66
C PRO A 197 -27.38 -14.99 -4.29
N LYS A 198 -28.33 -15.56 -5.04
CA LYS A 198 -28.81 -16.95 -4.84
C LYS A 198 -27.67 -18.00 -4.90
N LEU A 199 -26.62 -17.74 -5.69
CA LEU A 199 -25.47 -18.64 -5.78
C LEU A 199 -24.60 -18.61 -4.51
N VAL A 200 -24.57 -17.50 -3.77
CA VAL A 200 -23.86 -17.43 -2.48
C VAL A 200 -24.49 -18.44 -1.51
N ILE A 201 -25.81 -18.46 -1.42
CA ILE A 201 -26.56 -19.40 -0.56
C ILE A 201 -26.30 -20.83 -1.01
N LYS A 202 -26.35 -21.11 -2.33
CA LYS A 202 -26.08 -22.44 -2.89
C LYS A 202 -24.70 -22.98 -2.50
N TYR A 203 -23.69 -22.11 -2.47
CA TYR A 203 -22.31 -22.52 -2.15
C TYR A 203 -21.94 -22.36 -0.66
N LEU A 204 -22.88 -22.03 0.21
CA LEU A 204 -22.63 -21.74 1.63
C LEU A 204 -21.82 -22.84 2.34
N PHE A 205 -22.06 -24.11 2.03
CA PHE A 205 -21.38 -25.27 2.63
C PHE A 205 -20.43 -25.99 1.67
N SER A 206 -20.16 -25.42 0.49
CA SER A 206 -19.28 -26.06 -0.49
C SER A 206 -17.81 -25.86 -0.14
N LYS A 207 -16.99 -26.90 -0.36
CA LYS A 207 -15.53 -26.82 -0.19
C LYS A 207 -14.88 -26.19 -1.43
N LYS A 208 -13.81 -25.42 -1.20
CA LYS A 208 -12.95 -24.93 -2.29
C LYS A 208 -12.12 -26.08 -2.85
N PRO A 209 -11.74 -26.06 -4.15
CA PRO A 209 -10.81 -27.03 -4.71
C PRO A 209 -9.47 -27.02 -3.97
N TYR A 210 -8.81 -28.18 -3.87
CA TYR A 210 -7.56 -28.31 -3.12
C TYR A 210 -6.45 -27.37 -3.64
N GLU A 211 -6.25 -27.32 -4.95
CA GLU A 211 -5.25 -26.47 -5.59
C GLU A 211 -5.50 -24.97 -5.31
N PHE A 212 -6.78 -24.57 -5.34
CA PHE A 212 -7.19 -23.20 -5.00
C PHE A 212 -6.83 -22.88 -3.55
N LEU A 213 -7.13 -23.77 -2.60
CA LEU A 213 -6.81 -23.60 -1.18
C LEU A 213 -5.30 -23.55 -0.93
N GLN A 214 -4.53 -24.44 -1.55
CA GLN A 214 -3.09 -24.48 -1.41
C GLN A 214 -2.45 -23.16 -1.85
N PHE A 215 -2.85 -22.63 -3.01
CA PHE A 215 -2.36 -21.36 -3.51
C PHE A 215 -2.84 -20.16 -2.67
N SER A 216 -4.09 -20.20 -2.22
CA SER A 216 -4.68 -19.20 -1.33
C SER A 216 -3.91 -19.10 -0.01
N ASN A 217 -3.61 -20.22 0.63
CA ASN A 217 -2.87 -20.28 1.90
C ASN A 217 -1.44 -19.70 1.77
N VAL A 218 -0.71 -20.06 0.71
CA VAL A 218 0.62 -19.49 0.46
C VAL A 218 0.52 -17.98 0.22
N SER A 219 -0.46 -17.54 -0.55
CA SER A 219 -0.71 -16.11 -0.79
C SER A 219 -1.06 -15.37 0.48
N PHE A 220 -1.86 -15.97 1.37
CA PHE A 220 -2.22 -15.43 2.67
C PHE A 220 -1.01 -15.23 3.57
N LEU A 221 -0.13 -16.24 3.69
CA LEU A 221 1.11 -16.14 4.47
C LEU A 221 2.01 -15.00 3.97
N ILE A 222 2.13 -14.84 2.65
CA ILE A 222 2.88 -13.72 2.07
C ILE A 222 2.22 -12.38 2.38
N LEU A 223 0.88 -12.28 2.29
CA LEU A 223 0.16 -11.04 2.59
C LEU A 223 0.31 -10.62 4.06
N ILE A 224 0.17 -11.59 4.98
CA ILE A 224 0.35 -11.34 6.42
C ILE A 224 1.80 -10.95 6.74
N SER A 225 2.78 -11.67 6.21
CA SER A 225 4.18 -11.32 6.45
C SER A 225 4.53 -9.94 5.86
N ASN A 226 4.05 -9.60 4.67
CA ASN A 226 4.20 -8.25 4.11
C ASN A 226 3.50 -7.18 4.96
N TYR A 227 2.35 -7.51 5.56
CA TYR A 227 1.69 -6.59 6.49
C TYR A 227 2.60 -6.25 7.66
N PHE A 228 3.15 -7.24 8.33
CA PHE A 228 4.02 -6.99 9.48
C PHE A 228 5.29 -6.22 9.08
N VAL A 229 5.93 -6.53 7.95
CA VAL A 229 7.09 -5.75 7.45
C VAL A 229 6.76 -4.27 7.27
N ASN A 230 5.53 -3.92 6.85
CA ASN A 230 5.16 -2.55 6.50
C ASN A 230 4.40 -1.78 7.60
N TRP A 231 3.97 -2.45 8.67
CA TRP A 231 3.11 -1.83 9.68
C TRP A 231 3.58 -1.97 11.11
N GLN A 232 4.47 -2.94 11.42
CA GLN A 232 4.95 -3.15 12.78
C GLN A 232 5.67 -1.92 13.35
N ASP A 233 6.37 -1.18 12.52
CA ASP A 233 7.06 0.06 12.87
C ASP A 233 6.12 1.08 13.55
N LYS A 234 4.89 1.19 13.10
CA LYS A 234 3.90 2.12 13.64
C LYS A 234 3.49 1.79 15.06
N PHE A 235 3.38 0.49 15.38
CA PHE A 235 3.11 0.05 16.74
C PHE A 235 4.28 0.35 17.67
N PHE A 236 5.52 0.16 17.18
CA PHE A 236 6.70 0.51 17.97
C PHE A 236 6.89 2.01 18.13
N VAL A 237 6.61 2.82 17.11
CA VAL A 237 6.62 4.28 17.21
C VAL A 237 5.63 4.76 18.28
N GLU A 238 4.42 4.19 18.32
CA GLU A 238 3.44 4.51 19.34
C GLU A 238 3.94 4.19 20.74
N ILE A 239 4.48 2.98 20.93
CA ILE A 239 4.94 2.50 22.26
C ILE A 239 6.13 3.33 22.75
N ILE A 240 7.07 3.69 21.86
CA ILE A 240 8.32 4.36 22.23
C ILE A 240 8.15 5.88 22.35
N PHE A 241 7.47 6.51 21.38
CA PHE A 241 7.38 7.97 21.26
C PHE A 241 5.97 8.54 21.46
N GLY A 242 4.94 7.68 21.56
CA GLY A 242 3.55 8.07 21.77
C GLY A 242 2.79 8.47 20.49
N LEU A 243 1.49 8.73 20.67
CA LEU A 243 0.56 8.98 19.56
C LEU A 243 0.93 10.19 18.70
N LYS A 244 1.41 11.28 19.31
CA LYS A 244 1.79 12.48 18.54
C LYS A 244 2.90 12.20 17.55
N ALA A 245 3.93 11.50 17.98
CA ALA A 245 5.03 11.08 17.12
C ALA A 245 4.58 10.13 16.02
N LEU A 246 3.69 9.17 16.35
CA LEU A 246 3.10 8.27 15.36
C LEU A 246 2.30 9.05 14.30
N GLY A 247 1.57 10.10 14.69
CA GLY A 247 0.85 10.95 13.75
C GLY A 247 1.77 11.58 12.71
N VAL A 248 2.86 12.16 13.15
CA VAL A 248 3.90 12.75 12.28
C VAL A 248 4.57 11.68 11.41
N TYR A 249 5.02 10.58 12.00
CA TYR A 249 5.64 9.45 11.30
C TYR A 249 4.73 8.87 10.21
N SER A 250 3.44 8.73 10.50
CA SER A 250 2.46 8.18 9.54
C SER A 250 2.20 9.10 8.34
N VAL A 251 2.29 10.42 8.52
CA VAL A 251 2.22 11.38 7.41
C VAL A 251 3.44 11.23 6.51
N THR A 252 4.65 11.18 7.08
CA THR A 252 5.89 10.96 6.34
C THR A 252 5.83 9.69 5.50
N THR A 253 5.46 8.55 6.12
CA THR A 253 5.36 7.26 5.42
C THR A 253 4.26 7.25 4.36
N ARG A 254 3.14 7.95 4.58
CA ARG A 254 2.04 8.03 3.59
C ARG A 254 2.45 8.79 2.34
N ILE A 255 3.19 9.89 2.50
CA ILE A 255 3.69 10.67 1.36
C ILE A 255 4.73 9.87 0.59
N SER A 256 5.72 9.29 1.26
CA SER A 256 6.78 8.49 0.62
C SER A 256 6.22 7.27 -0.12
N ASN A 257 5.18 6.63 0.41
CA ASN A 257 4.51 5.49 -0.21
C ASN A 257 3.84 5.81 -1.57
N LEU A 258 3.67 7.09 -1.95
CA LEU A 258 3.25 7.43 -3.32
C LEU A 258 4.23 6.89 -4.36
N GLY A 259 5.53 6.96 -4.07
CA GLY A 259 6.56 6.39 -4.93
C GLY A 259 6.35 4.90 -5.17
N LEU A 260 6.16 4.11 -4.10
CA LEU A 260 5.90 2.67 -4.19
C LEU A 260 4.64 2.36 -5.02
N ILE A 261 3.57 3.15 -4.85
CA ILE A 261 2.31 2.94 -5.57
C ILE A 261 2.49 3.23 -7.05
N PHE A 262 3.17 4.32 -7.39
CA PHE A 262 3.50 4.67 -8.77
C PHE A 262 4.28 3.55 -9.44
N ILE A 263 5.36 3.08 -8.83
CA ILE A 263 6.19 2.00 -9.38
C ILE A 263 5.44 0.66 -9.42
N SER A 264 4.69 0.31 -8.38
CA SER A 264 3.88 -0.93 -8.40
C SER A 264 2.86 -0.94 -9.54
N SER A 265 2.37 0.23 -9.92
CA SER A 265 1.44 0.38 -11.04
C SER A 265 2.13 0.15 -12.39
N ILE A 266 3.33 0.71 -12.56
CA ILE A 266 4.18 0.47 -13.75
C ILE A 266 4.59 -1.00 -13.84
N LEU A 267 5.00 -1.61 -12.71
CA LEU A 267 5.36 -3.02 -12.63
C LEU A 267 4.22 -3.92 -13.10
N ILE A 268 3.01 -3.70 -12.61
CA ILE A 268 1.84 -4.50 -13.00
C ILE A 268 1.57 -4.36 -14.50
N ALA A 269 1.67 -3.14 -15.04
CA ALA A 269 1.50 -2.90 -16.46
C ALA A 269 2.57 -3.62 -17.30
N ALA A 270 3.84 -3.50 -16.91
CA ALA A 270 4.96 -4.13 -17.61
C ALA A 270 4.89 -5.67 -17.54
N TYR A 271 4.69 -6.21 -16.33
CA TYR A 271 4.68 -7.67 -16.15
C TYR A 271 3.44 -8.35 -16.70
N SER A 272 2.27 -7.70 -16.71
CA SER A 272 1.07 -8.27 -17.34
C SER A 272 1.27 -8.57 -18.83
N LYS A 273 2.15 -7.82 -19.51
CA LYS A 273 2.48 -8.02 -20.91
C LYS A 273 3.48 -9.17 -21.13
N TYR A 274 4.49 -9.28 -20.26
CA TYR A 274 5.63 -10.19 -20.44
C TYR A 274 5.51 -11.51 -19.66
N TRP A 275 4.57 -11.61 -18.69
CA TRP A 275 4.39 -12.76 -17.83
C TRP A 275 3.74 -14.00 -18.48
N PRO A 276 2.75 -13.90 -19.38
CA PRO A 276 1.88 -15.05 -19.65
C PRO A 276 2.34 -16.03 -20.74
N LYS A 277 3.33 -15.73 -21.56
CA LYS A 277 3.54 -16.54 -22.77
C LYS A 277 4.99 -16.97 -22.99
N ASN A 278 5.23 -18.25 -22.66
CA ASN A 278 6.37 -19.04 -23.13
C ASN A 278 7.75 -18.46 -22.79
N ILE A 279 8.29 -18.93 -21.68
CA ILE A 279 9.70 -18.78 -21.27
C ILE A 279 10.59 -19.47 -22.33
N LYS A 280 10.75 -18.87 -23.50
CA LYS A 280 11.86 -19.14 -24.38
C LYS A 280 13.02 -18.25 -23.96
N GLU A 281 14.25 -18.73 -24.05
CA GLU A 281 15.47 -18.08 -23.55
C GLU A 281 15.62 -16.59 -23.91
N ASN A 282 15.14 -16.16 -25.07
CA ASN A 282 15.19 -14.76 -25.50
C ASN A 282 14.29 -13.79 -24.72
N THR A 283 13.29 -14.28 -23.97
CA THR A 283 12.42 -13.42 -23.14
C THR A 283 13.09 -13.01 -21.83
N ASN A 284 14.09 -13.75 -21.34
CA ASN A 284 14.79 -13.42 -20.11
C ASN A 284 15.64 -12.13 -20.25
N LEU A 285 16.27 -11.91 -21.40
CA LEU A 285 17.05 -10.68 -21.63
C LEU A 285 16.17 -9.43 -21.66
N LYS A 286 15.02 -9.47 -22.36
CA LYS A 286 14.05 -8.36 -22.38
C LYS A 286 13.46 -8.08 -20.99
N VAL A 287 13.13 -9.12 -20.22
CA VAL A 287 12.61 -8.97 -18.84
C VAL A 287 13.67 -8.31 -17.95
N ASN A 288 14.93 -8.72 -18.07
CA ASN A 288 16.02 -8.12 -17.28
C ASN A 288 16.22 -6.64 -17.63
N GLU A 289 16.22 -6.29 -18.92
CA GLU A 289 16.33 -4.89 -19.35
C GLU A 289 15.17 -4.03 -18.78
N ILE A 290 13.93 -4.51 -18.89
CA ILE A 290 12.76 -3.84 -18.32
C ILE A 290 12.87 -3.68 -16.82
N THR A 291 13.35 -4.71 -16.12
CA THR A 291 13.54 -4.66 -14.66
C THR A 291 14.58 -3.62 -14.26
N GLY A 292 15.69 -3.54 -14.99
CA GLY A 292 16.71 -2.50 -14.81
C GLY A 292 16.16 -1.09 -15.06
N ASP A 293 15.43 -0.89 -16.15
CA ASP A 293 14.77 0.39 -16.45
C ASP A 293 13.78 0.79 -15.34
N ILE A 294 13.02 -0.14 -14.78
CA ILE A 294 12.09 0.11 -13.68
C ILE A 294 12.82 0.55 -12.41
N LEU A 295 13.96 -0.07 -12.08
CA LEU A 295 14.78 0.35 -10.95
C LEU A 295 15.23 1.81 -11.10
N LEU A 296 15.67 2.22 -12.28
CA LEU A 296 16.07 3.60 -12.58
C LEU A 296 14.87 4.56 -12.54
N ILE A 297 13.75 4.21 -13.16
CA ILE A 297 12.52 5.01 -13.11
C ILE A 297 12.09 5.21 -11.65
N SER A 298 12.20 4.16 -10.81
CA SER A 298 11.81 4.26 -9.40
C SER A 298 12.68 5.23 -8.64
N SER A 299 14.01 5.21 -8.81
CA SER A 299 14.92 6.13 -8.13
C SER A 299 14.67 7.59 -8.53
N TYR A 300 14.51 7.86 -9.83
CA TYR A 300 14.21 9.21 -10.32
C TYR A 300 12.84 9.72 -9.86
N SER A 301 11.81 8.87 -9.93
CA SER A 301 10.45 9.25 -9.49
C SER A 301 10.40 9.56 -7.99
N MET A 302 11.10 8.78 -7.17
CA MET A 302 11.17 8.99 -5.74
C MET A 302 12.00 10.21 -5.36
N SER A 303 13.13 10.44 -6.04
CA SER A 303 13.90 11.66 -5.88
C SER A 303 13.09 12.91 -6.24
N SER A 304 12.33 12.86 -7.35
CA SER A 304 11.46 13.95 -7.77
C SER A 304 10.35 14.23 -6.75
N LEU A 305 9.69 13.17 -6.25
CA LEU A 305 8.65 13.29 -5.22
C LEU A 305 9.22 13.92 -3.94
N MET A 306 10.38 13.47 -3.48
CA MET A 306 11.04 14.00 -2.31
C MET A 306 11.34 15.50 -2.46
N LEU A 307 11.93 15.92 -3.59
CA LEU A 307 12.25 17.31 -3.87
C LEU A 307 10.98 18.20 -3.91
N ILE A 308 9.90 17.73 -4.52
CA ILE A 308 8.61 18.45 -4.51
C ILE A 308 8.10 18.62 -3.09
N VAL A 309 8.10 17.54 -2.31
CA VAL A 309 7.55 17.58 -0.94
C VAL A 309 8.34 18.52 -0.05
N ILE A 310 9.67 18.55 -0.16
CA ILE A 310 10.50 19.46 0.62
C ILE A 310 10.27 20.91 0.19
N SER A 311 10.26 21.18 -1.12
CA SER A 311 10.10 22.54 -1.64
C SER A 311 8.73 23.15 -1.34
N VAL A 312 7.67 22.35 -1.38
CA VAL A 312 6.29 22.82 -1.24
C VAL A 312 5.73 22.53 0.16
N GLY A 313 6.21 21.48 0.80
CA GLY A 313 5.65 20.95 2.04
C GLY A 313 5.67 21.96 3.20
N GLN A 314 6.75 22.73 3.33
CA GLN A 314 6.86 23.75 4.37
C GLN A 314 5.74 24.81 4.31
N TYR A 315 5.21 25.09 3.13
CA TYR A 315 4.10 26.04 2.91
C TYR A 315 2.71 25.39 3.03
N VAL A 316 2.64 24.09 2.76
CA VAL A 316 1.37 23.37 2.62
C VAL A 316 0.98 22.65 3.89
N PHE A 317 1.93 22.05 4.61
CA PHE A 317 1.65 21.32 5.85
C PHE A 317 1.56 22.26 7.07
N PRO A 318 0.65 21.97 8.01
CA PRO A 318 0.57 22.73 9.26
C PRO A 318 1.83 22.51 10.12
N LYS A 319 2.16 23.52 10.95
CA LYS A 319 3.36 23.49 11.82
C LYS A 319 3.44 22.28 12.74
N SER A 320 2.28 21.73 13.15
CA SER A 320 2.21 20.51 13.98
C SER A 320 2.75 19.25 13.29
N TYR A 321 2.92 19.29 11.97
CA TYR A 321 3.46 18.20 11.16
C TYR A 321 4.76 18.57 10.43
N SER A 322 5.41 19.69 10.76
CA SER A 322 6.62 20.15 10.06
C SER A 322 7.75 19.12 10.08
N SER A 323 7.96 18.45 11.22
CA SER A 323 8.98 17.42 11.36
C SER A 323 8.75 16.19 10.45
N SER A 324 7.56 16.02 9.87
CA SER A 324 7.33 14.97 8.86
C SER A 324 8.07 15.27 7.55
N ILE A 325 8.35 16.55 7.26
CA ILE A 325 9.10 16.96 6.07
C ILE A 325 10.59 16.66 6.24
N ASP A 326 11.12 16.87 7.44
CA ASP A 326 12.54 16.66 7.76
C ASP A 326 12.93 15.17 7.57
N MET A 327 12.00 14.26 7.89
CA MET A 327 12.22 12.82 7.75
C MET A 327 11.95 12.26 6.35
N ILE A 328 11.48 13.08 5.39
CA ILE A 328 11.02 12.57 4.07
C ILE A 328 12.13 11.90 3.28
N GLY A 329 13.38 12.34 3.44
CA GLY A 329 14.53 11.74 2.79
C GLY A 329 14.72 10.28 3.18
N TRP A 330 14.78 10.01 4.47
CA TRP A 330 14.92 8.65 5.02
C TRP A 330 13.74 7.74 4.66
N ALA A 331 12.52 8.27 4.79
CA ALA A 331 11.31 7.53 4.41
C ALA A 331 11.29 7.19 2.91
N THR A 332 11.76 8.07 2.05
CA THR A 332 11.83 7.84 0.60
C THR A 332 12.87 6.77 0.26
N LEU A 333 14.01 6.78 0.92
CA LEU A 333 15.04 5.74 0.76
C LEU A 333 14.51 4.37 1.22
N LEU A 334 13.81 4.31 2.36
CA LEU A 334 13.15 3.09 2.82
C LEU A 334 12.16 2.56 1.79
N VAL A 335 11.29 3.42 1.26
CA VAL A 335 10.29 3.04 0.25
C VAL A 335 10.94 2.58 -1.06
N PHE A 336 12.10 3.14 -1.43
CA PHE A 336 12.87 2.63 -2.55
C PHE A 336 13.35 1.19 -2.32
N LEU A 337 13.90 0.88 -1.15
CA LEU A 337 14.30 -0.49 -0.81
C LEU A 337 13.12 -1.45 -0.80
N GLN A 338 11.96 -1.03 -0.30
CA GLN A 338 10.72 -1.81 -0.39
C GLN A 338 10.30 -2.05 -1.85
N THR A 339 10.52 -1.08 -2.73
CA THR A 339 10.28 -1.21 -4.17
C THR A 339 11.24 -2.23 -4.80
N VAL A 340 12.51 -2.22 -4.43
CA VAL A 340 13.50 -3.23 -4.87
C VAL A 340 13.05 -4.63 -4.45
N VAL A 341 12.62 -4.80 -3.20
CA VAL A 341 12.07 -6.07 -2.71
C VAL A 341 10.84 -6.49 -3.51
N LEU A 342 9.95 -5.57 -3.83
CA LEU A 342 8.77 -5.84 -4.65
C LEU A 342 9.14 -6.33 -6.04
N ILE A 343 10.08 -5.66 -6.72
CA ILE A 343 10.58 -6.03 -8.05
C ILE A 343 11.17 -7.44 -8.02
N PHE A 344 12.05 -7.72 -7.07
CA PHE A 344 12.69 -9.03 -6.95
C PHE A 344 11.68 -10.13 -6.53
N SER A 345 10.69 -9.78 -5.72
CA SER A 345 9.63 -10.71 -5.33
C SER A 345 8.76 -11.14 -6.52
N ILE A 346 8.53 -10.26 -7.47
CA ILE A 346 7.79 -10.58 -8.67
C ILE A 346 8.60 -11.58 -9.52
N ASP A 347 9.90 -11.37 -9.68
CA ASP A 347 10.76 -12.28 -10.43
C ASP A 347 10.85 -13.66 -9.76
N LEU A 348 10.98 -13.73 -8.43
CA LEU A 348 10.92 -14.99 -7.68
C LEU A 348 9.56 -15.68 -7.79
N GLY A 349 8.47 -14.90 -7.85
CA GLY A 349 7.12 -15.43 -8.11
C GLY A 349 7.03 -16.12 -9.46
N ARG A 350 7.65 -15.54 -10.49
CA ARG A 350 7.77 -16.13 -11.84
C ARG A 350 8.52 -17.47 -11.80
N LEU A 351 9.56 -17.56 -11.01
CA LEU A 351 10.38 -18.76 -10.83
C LEU A 351 9.76 -19.80 -9.87
N ASN A 352 8.53 -19.61 -9.39
CA ASN A 352 7.86 -20.41 -8.37
C ASN A 352 8.64 -20.52 -7.04
N LYS A 353 9.49 -19.55 -6.72
CA LYS A 353 10.32 -19.48 -5.50
C LYS A 353 9.70 -18.62 -4.39
N LEU A 354 8.38 -18.65 -4.25
CA LEU A 354 7.61 -17.83 -3.27
C LEU A 354 8.06 -18.05 -1.81
N ARG A 355 8.62 -19.22 -1.48
CA ARG A 355 9.16 -19.50 -0.13
C ARG A 355 10.28 -18.53 0.26
N ILE A 356 11.11 -18.10 -0.69
CA ILE A 356 12.20 -17.15 -0.42
C ILE A 356 11.63 -15.81 0.07
N ILE A 357 10.55 -15.33 -0.54
CA ILE A 357 9.88 -14.08 -0.15
C ILE A 357 9.34 -14.19 1.28
N TYR A 358 8.70 -15.30 1.60
CA TYR A 358 8.18 -15.54 2.93
C TYR A 358 9.28 -15.59 3.99
N LEU A 359 10.37 -16.32 3.72
CA LEU A 359 11.53 -16.39 4.63
C LEU A 359 12.22 -15.02 4.81
N PHE A 360 12.36 -14.25 3.72
CA PHE A 360 12.85 -12.89 3.76
C PHE A 360 12.01 -12.02 4.70
N ASN A 361 10.68 -12.04 4.53
CA ASN A 361 9.78 -11.26 5.37
C ASN A 361 9.87 -11.67 6.84
N LEU A 362 9.87 -12.99 7.15
CA LEU A 362 9.98 -13.48 8.51
C LEU A 362 11.31 -13.06 9.17
N ALA A 363 12.42 -13.18 8.45
CA ALA A 363 13.73 -12.77 8.95
C ALA A 363 13.76 -11.25 9.22
N THR A 364 13.18 -10.45 8.31
CA THR A 364 13.07 -9.00 8.48
C THR A 364 12.24 -8.65 9.71
N ILE A 365 11.07 -9.26 9.88
CA ILE A 365 10.19 -9.04 11.04
C ILE A 365 10.93 -9.40 12.34
N ALA A 366 11.52 -10.59 12.39
CA ALA A 366 12.20 -11.06 13.60
C ALA A 366 13.35 -10.14 14.02
N LEU A 367 14.20 -9.74 13.06
CA LEU A 367 15.32 -8.84 13.34
C LEU A 367 14.82 -7.45 13.77
N GLN A 368 13.81 -6.91 13.11
CA GLN A 368 13.24 -5.60 13.46
C GLN A 368 12.63 -5.62 14.87
N ILE A 369 11.87 -6.66 15.23
CA ILE A 369 11.30 -6.81 16.59
C ILE A 369 12.43 -6.85 17.63
N ILE A 370 13.49 -7.63 17.38
CA ILE A 370 14.64 -7.71 18.29
C ILE A 370 15.27 -6.32 18.45
N LEU A 371 15.56 -5.64 17.34
CA LEU A 371 16.18 -4.32 17.38
C LEU A 371 15.30 -3.27 18.06
N TYR A 372 13.99 -3.24 17.78
CA TYR A 372 13.05 -2.33 18.45
C TYR A 372 12.92 -2.60 19.95
N SER A 373 13.10 -3.85 20.39
CA SER A 373 12.99 -4.21 21.81
C SER A 373 14.26 -3.89 22.62
N PHE A 374 15.43 -3.89 22.00
CA PHE A 374 16.71 -3.74 22.70
C PHE A 374 17.42 -2.42 22.44
N TYR A 375 17.14 -1.76 21.32
CA TYR A 375 17.76 -0.48 20.99
C TYR A 375 16.98 0.68 21.63
N LYS A 376 17.71 1.62 22.22
CA LYS A 376 17.13 2.86 22.76
C LYS A 376 17.12 3.92 21.69
N PHE A 377 15.97 4.21 21.14
CA PHE A 377 15.77 5.23 20.11
C PHE A 377 15.70 6.60 20.75
N GLU A 378 16.43 7.57 20.20
CA GLU A 378 16.42 8.98 20.61
C GLU A 378 15.56 9.81 19.65
N SER A 379 15.42 9.39 18.39
CA SER A 379 14.67 10.10 17.35
C SER A 379 13.86 9.18 16.45
N LEU A 380 12.84 9.73 15.77
CA LEU A 380 12.04 9.00 14.78
C LEU A 380 12.86 8.61 13.53
N GLU A 381 13.91 9.37 13.23
CA GLU A 381 14.79 9.10 12.08
C GLU A 381 15.55 7.80 12.26
N GLU A 382 15.97 7.48 13.48
CA GLU A 382 16.67 6.23 13.80
C GLU A 382 15.83 4.99 13.46
N ILE A 383 14.51 5.09 13.56
CA ILE A 383 13.59 4.01 13.14
C ILE A 383 13.69 3.77 11.64
N PHE A 384 13.69 4.84 10.83
CA PHE A 384 13.89 4.72 9.38
C PHE A 384 15.26 4.13 9.04
N ILE A 385 16.32 4.64 9.69
CA ILE A 385 17.70 4.17 9.47
C ILE A 385 17.81 2.67 9.79
N LEU A 386 17.24 2.23 10.91
CA LEU A 386 17.25 0.82 11.31
C LEU A 386 16.50 -0.06 10.30
N GLN A 387 15.35 0.38 9.79
CA GLN A 387 14.62 -0.35 8.75
C GLN A 387 15.41 -0.42 7.45
N ILE A 388 16.05 0.68 7.04
CA ILE A 388 16.90 0.75 5.86
C ILE A 388 18.06 -0.25 5.99
N LEU A 389 18.76 -0.26 7.12
CA LEU A 389 19.85 -1.20 7.38
C LEU A 389 19.38 -2.65 7.34
N THR A 390 18.28 -2.96 8.02
CA THR A 390 17.69 -4.29 8.05
C THR A 390 17.33 -4.78 6.65
N LEU A 391 16.59 -3.96 5.87
CA LEU A 391 16.21 -4.30 4.50
C LEU A 391 17.43 -4.45 3.60
N SER A 392 18.41 -3.57 3.70
CA SER A 392 19.65 -3.63 2.89
C SER A 392 20.42 -4.93 3.13
N ILE A 393 20.59 -5.32 4.39
CA ILE A 393 21.27 -6.59 4.75
C ILE A 393 20.51 -7.78 4.14
N PHE A 394 19.19 -7.84 4.32
CA PHE A 394 18.41 -8.96 3.81
C PHE A 394 18.24 -8.97 2.29
N ILE A 395 18.21 -7.80 1.63
CA ILE A 395 18.30 -7.73 0.16
C ILE A 395 19.58 -8.39 -0.31
N LEU A 396 20.70 -8.08 0.32
CA LEU A 396 22.00 -8.70 -0.03
C LEU A 396 22.00 -10.22 0.25
N VAL A 397 21.45 -10.67 1.37
CA VAL A 397 21.45 -12.10 1.74
C VAL A 397 20.53 -12.94 0.84
N PHE A 398 19.27 -12.52 0.68
CA PHE A 398 18.25 -13.32 0.01
C PHE A 398 18.19 -13.11 -1.51
N PHE A 399 18.60 -11.93 -1.98
CA PHE A 399 18.52 -11.57 -3.40
C PHE A 399 19.91 -11.39 -4.04
N TRP A 400 20.98 -11.88 -3.41
CA TRP A 400 22.35 -11.72 -3.88
C TRP A 400 22.52 -12.00 -5.38
N LYS A 401 22.00 -13.12 -5.86
CA LYS A 401 22.09 -13.50 -7.28
C LYS A 401 21.38 -12.50 -8.19
N THR A 402 20.22 -11.99 -7.77
CA THR A 402 19.42 -11.01 -8.52
C THR A 402 20.10 -9.63 -8.50
N VAL A 403 20.60 -9.22 -7.33
CA VAL A 403 21.38 -7.96 -7.20
C VAL A 403 22.60 -7.99 -8.11
N PHE A 404 23.28 -9.14 -8.23
CA PHE A 404 24.46 -9.26 -9.07
C PHE A 404 24.13 -9.10 -10.57
N VAL A 405 22.98 -9.60 -11.00
CA VAL A 405 22.51 -9.42 -12.41
C VAL A 405 22.24 -7.95 -12.73
N PHE A 406 21.68 -7.19 -11.77
CA PHE A 406 21.32 -5.78 -11.95
C PHE A 406 22.30 -4.81 -11.27
N LYS A 407 23.53 -5.24 -11.02
CA LYS A 407 24.53 -4.47 -10.27
C LYS A 407 24.69 -3.02 -10.74
N LYS A 408 24.76 -2.81 -12.05
CA LYS A 408 24.96 -1.47 -12.65
C LYS A 408 23.75 -0.55 -12.38
N GLU A 409 22.55 -1.03 -12.70
CA GLU A 409 21.31 -0.29 -12.53
C GLU A 409 20.99 -0.04 -11.08
N PHE A 410 21.21 -1.05 -10.23
CA PHE A 410 21.00 -0.95 -8.78
C PHE A 410 21.96 0.06 -8.13
N THR A 411 23.26 0.00 -8.48
CA THR A 411 24.26 0.94 -7.96
C THR A 411 23.95 2.37 -8.42
N LEU A 412 23.58 2.56 -9.69
CA LEU A 412 23.20 3.88 -10.20
C LEU A 412 21.91 4.40 -9.53
N ALA A 413 20.92 3.56 -9.34
CA ALA A 413 19.68 3.92 -8.65
C ALA A 413 19.92 4.34 -7.19
N LEU A 414 20.76 3.60 -6.46
CA LEU A 414 21.17 3.96 -5.09
C LEU A 414 21.95 5.27 -5.07
N PHE A 415 22.87 5.48 -6.03
CA PHE A 415 23.64 6.71 -6.11
C PHE A 415 22.74 7.94 -6.34
N ILE A 416 21.76 7.82 -7.25
CA ILE A 416 20.78 8.90 -7.52
C ILE A 416 20.02 9.25 -6.25
N LEU A 417 19.51 8.25 -5.53
CA LEU A 417 18.76 8.47 -4.30
C LEU A 417 19.64 9.02 -3.17
N ALA A 418 20.81 8.45 -2.95
CA ALA A 418 21.72 8.94 -1.91
C ALA A 418 22.16 10.40 -2.17
N SER A 419 22.42 10.74 -3.44
CA SER A 419 22.72 12.13 -3.83
C SER A 419 21.53 13.05 -3.58
N SER A 420 20.29 12.57 -3.84
CA SER A 420 19.08 13.35 -3.58
C SER A 420 18.83 13.55 -2.08
N VAL A 421 19.06 12.53 -1.25
CA VAL A 421 18.98 12.65 0.22
C VAL A 421 20.05 13.62 0.73
N GLY A 422 21.29 13.52 0.26
CA GLY A 422 22.37 14.47 0.62
C GLY A 422 22.05 15.91 0.22
N LEU A 423 21.45 16.12 -0.95
CA LEU A 423 20.98 17.43 -1.39
C LEU A 423 19.84 17.97 -0.52
N THR A 424 18.96 17.12 0.01
CA THR A 424 17.90 17.55 0.92
C THR A 424 18.42 17.98 2.28
N GLU A 425 19.39 17.25 2.83
CA GLU A 425 20.08 17.64 4.07
C GLU A 425 20.80 19.00 3.93
N LEU A 426 21.48 19.20 2.80
CA LEU A 426 22.11 20.49 2.45
C LEU A 426 21.08 21.62 2.26
N TYR A 427 19.89 21.32 1.70
CA TYR A 427 18.81 22.28 1.53
C TYR A 427 18.21 22.74 2.85
N LEU A 428 17.94 21.82 3.74
CA LEU A 428 17.42 22.13 5.07
C LEU A 428 18.38 23.04 5.84
N SER A 429 19.69 22.97 5.49
CA SER A 429 20.72 23.82 6.10
C SER A 429 20.98 25.17 5.40
N ASN A 430 20.81 25.31 4.06
CA ASN A 430 21.41 26.41 3.29
C ASN A 430 20.62 27.02 2.10
N ASN A 431 19.32 26.86 1.96
CA ASN A 431 18.51 27.53 0.91
C ASN A 431 18.87 27.24 -0.59
N PHE A 432 19.24 26.05 -0.95
CA PHE A 432 19.63 25.64 -2.33
C PHE A 432 18.47 25.33 -3.28
N GLN A 433 17.45 26.20 -3.42
CA GLN A 433 16.24 25.96 -4.22
C GLN A 433 16.50 25.69 -5.72
N ILE A 434 17.50 26.33 -6.31
CA ILE A 434 17.80 26.25 -7.76
C ILE A 434 18.32 24.87 -8.15
N LEU A 435 19.21 24.28 -7.34
CA LEU A 435 19.77 22.94 -7.61
C LEU A 435 18.72 21.85 -7.55
N GLN A 436 17.74 21.99 -6.67
CA GLN A 436 16.61 21.03 -6.58
C GLN A 436 15.71 21.10 -7.80
N LEU A 437 15.40 22.31 -8.28
CA LEU A 437 14.61 22.48 -9.49
C LEU A 437 15.31 21.85 -10.71
N ILE A 438 16.62 22.02 -10.82
CA ILE A 438 17.43 21.40 -11.88
C ILE A 438 17.40 19.87 -11.76
N ALA A 439 17.62 19.31 -10.56
CA ALA A 439 17.58 17.87 -10.33
C ALA A 439 16.19 17.28 -10.64
N PHE A 440 15.12 18.01 -10.28
CA PHE A 440 13.74 17.65 -10.61
C PHE A 440 13.50 17.63 -12.13
N LEU A 441 13.89 18.68 -12.84
CA LEU A 441 13.72 18.76 -14.29
C LEU A 441 14.52 17.65 -15.02
N MET A 442 15.74 17.38 -14.58
CA MET A 442 16.56 16.30 -15.14
C MET A 442 15.92 14.93 -14.90
N SER A 443 15.34 14.71 -13.71
CA SER A 443 14.66 13.44 -13.41
C SER A 443 13.40 13.23 -14.26
N LEU A 444 12.60 14.29 -14.46
CA LEU A 444 11.42 14.23 -15.35
C LEU A 444 11.83 13.97 -16.81
N PHE A 445 12.89 14.62 -17.28
CA PHE A 445 13.42 14.40 -18.63
C PHE A 445 13.87 12.95 -18.83
N TYR A 446 14.59 12.39 -17.85
CA TYR A 446 15.05 10.99 -17.93
C TYR A 446 13.88 9.99 -17.91
N ILE A 447 12.88 10.20 -17.04
CA ILE A 447 11.66 9.39 -16.99
C ILE A 447 10.92 9.43 -18.33
N SER A 448 10.80 10.63 -18.94
CA SER A 448 10.17 10.81 -20.25
C SER A 448 10.88 10.01 -21.33
N ASN A 449 12.21 10.05 -21.37
CA ASN A 449 13.02 9.30 -22.33
C ASN A 449 12.87 7.78 -22.17
N LEU A 450 12.85 7.27 -20.93
CA LEU A 450 12.63 5.84 -20.67
C LEU A 450 11.23 5.40 -21.08
N LEU A 451 10.21 6.21 -20.79
CA LEU A 451 8.83 5.91 -21.22
C LEU A 451 8.70 5.91 -22.74
N GLN A 452 9.36 6.86 -23.45
CA GLN A 452 9.38 6.87 -24.92
C GLN A 452 10.09 5.63 -25.50
N LYS A 453 11.21 5.20 -24.91
CA LYS A 453 11.87 3.93 -25.25
C LYS A 453 10.91 2.75 -25.13
N TRP A 454 10.11 2.70 -24.05
CA TRP A 454 9.14 1.63 -23.82
C TRP A 454 7.97 1.65 -24.82
N ILE A 455 7.49 2.84 -25.20
CA ILE A 455 6.44 2.99 -26.20
C ILE A 455 6.95 2.46 -27.56
N LYS A 456 8.20 2.74 -27.93
CA LYS A 456 8.81 2.21 -29.16
C LYS A 456 8.96 0.69 -29.13
N LEU A 457 9.37 0.11 -28.00
CA LEU A 457 9.45 -1.35 -27.82
C LEU A 457 8.09 -2.05 -27.92
N ASP A 458 6.98 -1.29 -27.78
CA ASP A 458 5.62 -1.82 -27.90
C ASP A 458 5.10 -1.81 -29.33
N SER A 459 5.72 -1.01 -30.21
CA SER A 459 5.37 -0.93 -31.66
C SER A 459 6.06 -1.98 -32.51
N ASP A 460 7.16 -2.56 -32.03
CA ASP A 460 7.91 -3.65 -32.66
C ASP A 460 7.48 -5.02 -32.05
#